data_2a6ac77d2a65c1a7a0fea2a7653fae36
#
_entry.id   2a6ac77d2a65c1a7a0fea2a7653fae36
#
_cell.length_a   1.000
_cell.length_b   1.000
_cell.length_c   1.000
_cell.angle_alpha   90.00
_cell.angle_beta   90.00
_cell.angle_gamma   90.00
#
_symmetry.space_group_name_H-M   'P 1'
#
loop_
_entity.id
_entity.type
_entity.pdbx_description
1 polymer ?
#
loop_
_entity_poly.entity_id
_entity_poly.type
_entity_poly.pdbx_seq_one_letter_code
_entity_poly.pdbx_strand_id
1 'polypeptide(L)'
;MAAQASRTASPGRSITGPGARRERIGVVSGDVRRLLIVHHTASPTLQELFEAVRRGATTDEIEGVEVVTRAALHATAVDVFEADGIVLGTPVNIGYMSGALKHFFDTIYYPCLEETRRLPYGLYVHGNNDATGAVRAVESITTGLGWERVREPVVVLGSPGKDDLQACWELGATVAATISPA
;
A
#
# COMPACT_ATOMS: atom_id res chain seq x y z
N MET A 1 62.04 -37.71 13.88
CA MET A 1 60.86 -38.52 13.55
C MET A 1 59.70 -37.56 13.40
N ALA A 2 59.22 -37.32 12.19
CA ALA A 2 58.19 -36.35 11.85
C ALA A 2 56.82 -37.04 11.89
N ALA A 3 55.84 -36.40 12.49
CA ALA A 3 54.43 -36.80 12.39
C ALA A 3 53.67 -35.68 11.66
N GLN A 4 53.25 -35.97 10.45
CA GLN A 4 52.39 -35.16 9.61
C GLN A 4 50.95 -35.25 10.13
N ALA A 5 50.32 -34.09 10.42
CA ALA A 5 48.91 -33.98 10.68
C ALA A 5 48.20 -33.53 9.40
N SER A 6 47.38 -34.41 8.87
CA SER A 6 46.51 -34.24 7.70
C SER A 6 45.39 -33.29 8.02
N ARG A 7 45.26 -32.17 7.28
CA ARG A 7 44.11 -31.26 7.33
C ARG A 7 43.05 -31.73 6.32
N THR A 8 41.93 -32.21 6.79
CA THR A 8 40.76 -32.47 5.98
C THR A 8 40.00 -31.18 5.78
N ALA A 9 39.83 -30.76 4.52
CA ALA A 9 39.02 -29.63 4.12
C ALA A 9 37.53 -29.99 4.19
N SER A 10 36.76 -29.19 4.90
CA SER A 10 35.27 -29.23 4.87
C SER A 10 34.78 -28.53 3.62
N PRO A 11 33.73 -29.05 2.92
CA PRO A 11 33.17 -28.38 1.77
C PRO A 11 32.28 -27.21 2.22
N GLY A 12 32.49 -26.06 1.57
CA GLY A 12 31.76 -24.83 1.79
C GLY A 12 30.26 -24.98 1.55
N ARG A 13 29.50 -24.53 2.50
CA ARG A 13 28.03 -24.29 2.34
C ARG A 13 27.86 -23.09 1.45
N SER A 14 27.27 -23.32 0.27
CA SER A 14 26.72 -22.29 -0.59
C SER A 14 25.47 -21.73 0.10
N ILE A 15 25.52 -20.47 0.51
CA ILE A 15 24.34 -19.72 0.97
C ILE A 15 23.67 -19.15 -0.27
N THR A 16 22.67 -19.86 -0.78
CA THR A 16 21.74 -19.31 -1.75
C THR A 16 20.92 -18.22 -1.05
N GLY A 17 21.02 -16.99 -1.58
CA GLY A 17 20.30 -15.81 -1.07
C GLY A 17 18.78 -15.92 -1.18
N PRO A 18 18.03 -15.18 -0.33
CA PRO A 18 16.59 -15.12 -0.40
C PRO A 18 16.16 -14.15 -1.50
N GLY A 19 15.82 -14.69 -2.65
CA GLY A 19 15.33 -13.98 -3.82
C GLY A 19 14.34 -14.82 -4.62
N ALA A 20 13.59 -15.69 -3.96
CA ALA A 20 12.53 -16.46 -4.60
C ALA A 20 11.18 -15.90 -4.14
N ARG A 21 10.54 -15.13 -5.02
CA ARG A 21 9.10 -14.93 -4.99
C ARG A 21 8.47 -16.30 -4.75
N ARG A 22 7.80 -16.49 -3.62
CA ARG A 22 7.08 -17.75 -3.34
C ARG A 22 6.07 -17.97 -4.44
N GLU A 23 6.32 -18.93 -5.32
CA GLU A 23 5.28 -19.50 -6.17
C GLU A 23 4.17 -20.01 -5.25
N ARG A 24 3.00 -19.38 -5.33
CA ARG A 24 1.81 -19.87 -4.66
C ARG A 24 1.44 -21.19 -5.34
N ILE A 25 1.58 -22.28 -4.61
CA ILE A 25 1.19 -23.62 -5.07
C ILE A 25 -0.29 -23.59 -5.41
N GLY A 26 -0.62 -23.95 -6.65
CA GLY A 26 -1.93 -23.79 -7.27
C GLY A 26 -3.09 -24.42 -6.51
N VAL A 27 -4.09 -23.59 -6.30
CA VAL A 27 -5.48 -24.00 -6.30
C VAL A 27 -6.09 -23.29 -7.51
N VAL A 28 -6.72 -24.03 -8.40
CA VAL A 28 -7.47 -23.53 -9.55
C VAL A 28 -8.75 -22.87 -9.03
N SER A 29 -8.59 -21.68 -8.53
CA SER A 29 -9.58 -20.62 -8.35
C SER A 29 -8.88 -19.39 -8.86
N GLY A 30 -9.50 -18.58 -9.74
CA GLY A 30 -8.87 -17.43 -10.38
C GLY A 30 -7.98 -16.65 -9.41
N ASP A 31 -6.81 -16.22 -9.87
CA ASP A 31 -5.77 -15.57 -9.05
C ASP A 31 -6.34 -14.28 -8.44
N VAL A 32 -6.94 -14.39 -7.24
CA VAL A 32 -7.58 -13.27 -6.55
C VAL A 32 -6.50 -12.29 -6.10
N ARG A 33 -6.55 -11.07 -6.61
CA ARG A 33 -5.66 -9.98 -6.24
C ARG A 33 -6.17 -9.28 -4.98
N ARG A 34 -5.26 -8.75 -4.20
CA ARG A 34 -5.60 -8.06 -2.96
C ARG A 34 -5.31 -6.57 -3.04
N LEU A 35 -6.35 -5.74 -2.88
CA LEU A 35 -6.25 -4.30 -2.69
C LEU A 35 -6.33 -3.97 -1.20
N LEU A 36 -5.26 -3.39 -0.67
CA LEU A 36 -5.20 -2.91 0.71
C LEU A 36 -5.60 -1.42 0.76
N ILE A 37 -6.56 -1.06 1.60
CA ILE A 37 -6.88 0.34 1.91
C ILE A 37 -6.39 0.64 3.32
N VAL A 38 -5.34 1.46 3.44
CA VAL A 38 -4.82 1.95 4.72
C VAL A 38 -5.33 3.36 4.96
N HIS A 39 -6.06 3.58 6.05
CA HIS A 39 -6.73 4.84 6.27
C HIS A 39 -6.65 5.34 7.71
N HIS A 40 -6.68 6.67 7.88
CA HIS A 40 -6.97 7.30 9.15
C HIS A 40 -8.25 8.12 9.02
N THR A 41 -9.36 7.53 9.40
CA THR A 41 -10.70 8.13 9.32
C THR A 41 -11.06 8.74 10.66
N ALA A 42 -10.68 10.00 10.84
CA ALA A 42 -10.81 10.73 12.11
C ALA A 42 -12.05 11.65 12.16
N SER A 43 -12.86 11.70 11.08
CA SER A 43 -14.05 12.58 11.00
C SER A 43 -15.14 11.96 10.12
N PRO A 44 -16.40 12.42 10.25
CA PRO A 44 -17.48 12.02 9.34
C PRO A 44 -17.14 12.25 7.86
N THR A 45 -16.54 13.38 7.53
CA THR A 45 -16.08 13.70 6.18
C THR A 45 -15.11 12.65 5.63
N LEU A 46 -14.11 12.28 6.41
CA LEU A 46 -13.17 11.21 6.01
C LEU A 46 -13.86 9.86 5.89
N GLN A 47 -14.90 9.61 6.67
CA GLN A 47 -15.71 8.40 6.52
C GLN A 47 -16.43 8.37 5.17
N GLU A 48 -17.01 9.50 4.74
CA GLU A 48 -17.67 9.60 3.42
C GLU A 48 -16.68 9.34 2.28
N LEU A 49 -15.49 9.94 2.34
CA LEU A 49 -14.44 9.73 1.33
C LEU A 49 -13.95 8.27 1.32
N PHE A 50 -13.67 7.70 2.49
CA PHE A 50 -13.28 6.30 2.63
C PHE A 50 -14.31 5.35 2.04
N GLU A 51 -15.60 5.55 2.35
CA GLU A 51 -16.68 4.73 1.81
C GLU A 51 -16.83 4.89 0.29
N ALA A 52 -16.59 6.09 -0.25
CA ALA A 52 -16.57 6.29 -1.69
C ALA A 52 -15.43 5.51 -2.36
N VAL A 53 -14.20 5.58 -1.81
CA VAL A 53 -13.06 4.78 -2.28
C VAL A 53 -13.37 3.29 -2.22
N ARG A 54 -13.88 2.81 -1.09
CA ARG A 54 -14.22 1.40 -0.90
C ARG A 54 -15.27 0.93 -1.90
N ARG A 55 -16.35 1.71 -2.12
CA ARG A 55 -17.38 1.37 -3.13
C ARG A 55 -16.80 1.29 -4.53
N GLY A 56 -15.91 2.23 -4.90
CA GLY A 56 -15.22 2.16 -6.19
C GLY A 56 -14.35 0.92 -6.34
N ALA A 57 -13.61 0.59 -5.30
CA ALA A 57 -12.73 -0.59 -5.28
C ALA A 57 -13.50 -1.94 -5.31
N THR A 58 -14.78 -1.94 -4.88
CA THR A 58 -15.62 -3.14 -4.84
C THR A 58 -16.76 -3.10 -5.86
N THR A 59 -16.62 -2.31 -6.94
CA THR A 59 -17.65 -2.27 -8.00
C THR A 59 -17.73 -3.63 -8.71
N ASP A 60 -18.95 -4.05 -9.06
CA ASP A 60 -19.21 -5.34 -9.72
C ASP A 60 -18.56 -5.45 -11.11
N GLU A 61 -18.13 -4.32 -11.68
CA GLU A 61 -17.43 -4.25 -12.96
C GLU A 61 -15.96 -4.74 -12.87
N ILE A 62 -15.40 -4.88 -11.66
CA ILE A 62 -14.02 -5.29 -11.42
C ILE A 62 -14.02 -6.64 -10.69
N GLU A 63 -13.69 -7.69 -11.41
CA GLU A 63 -13.68 -9.05 -10.87
C GLU A 63 -12.28 -9.44 -10.37
N GLY A 64 -12.23 -10.46 -9.50
CA GLY A 64 -10.98 -11.05 -9.04
C GLY A 64 -10.14 -10.19 -8.08
N VAL A 65 -10.73 -9.17 -7.45
CA VAL A 65 -10.07 -8.32 -6.46
C VAL A 65 -10.74 -8.43 -5.09
N GLU A 66 -9.97 -8.85 -4.09
CA GLU A 66 -10.35 -8.81 -2.69
C GLU A 66 -9.93 -7.46 -2.08
N VAL A 67 -10.86 -6.73 -1.49
CA VAL A 67 -10.57 -5.43 -0.83
C VAL A 67 -10.44 -5.63 0.67
N VAL A 68 -9.27 -5.36 1.21
CA VAL A 68 -8.95 -5.41 2.64
C VAL A 68 -8.74 -4.00 3.17
N THR A 69 -9.39 -3.65 4.27
CA THR A 69 -9.26 -2.33 4.91
C THR A 69 -8.52 -2.45 6.23
N ARG A 70 -7.64 -1.50 6.52
CA ARG A 70 -6.91 -1.40 7.79
C ARG A 70 -6.85 0.05 8.26
N ALA A 71 -7.19 0.27 9.52
CA ALA A 71 -6.84 1.53 10.15
C ALA A 71 -5.31 1.66 10.22
N ALA A 72 -4.77 2.84 9.93
CA ALA A 72 -3.34 3.07 9.78
C ALA A 72 -2.49 2.64 10.99
N LEU A 73 -3.03 2.75 12.22
CA LEU A 73 -2.34 2.30 13.43
C LEU A 73 -2.29 0.76 13.59
N HIS A 74 -3.08 0.03 12.80
CA HIS A 74 -3.15 -1.44 12.89
C HIS A 74 -2.63 -2.14 11.63
N ALA A 75 -2.33 -1.37 10.58
CA ALA A 75 -1.74 -1.91 9.36
C ALA A 75 -0.26 -2.27 9.59
N THR A 76 0.15 -3.40 9.05
CA THR A 76 1.47 -3.99 9.27
C THR A 76 2.22 -4.23 7.95
N ALA A 77 3.51 -4.55 8.03
CA ALA A 77 4.28 -4.95 6.85
C ALA A 77 3.72 -6.23 6.20
N VAL A 78 3.11 -7.13 6.99
CA VAL A 78 2.48 -8.34 6.45
C VAL A 78 1.29 -7.99 5.55
N ASP A 79 0.45 -7.03 5.96
CA ASP A 79 -0.66 -6.56 5.13
C ASP A 79 -0.16 -6.00 3.79
N VAL A 80 0.98 -5.28 3.80
CA VAL A 80 1.59 -4.72 2.59
C VAL A 80 2.22 -5.80 1.71
N PHE A 81 2.89 -6.81 2.28
CA PHE A 81 3.45 -7.93 1.51
C PHE A 81 2.38 -8.78 0.82
N GLU A 82 1.19 -8.85 1.39
CA GLU A 82 0.07 -9.59 0.82
C GLU A 82 -0.72 -8.79 -0.21
N ALA A 83 -0.49 -7.48 -0.31
CA ALA A 83 -1.19 -6.60 -1.23
C ALA A 83 -0.58 -6.61 -2.64
N ASP A 84 -1.42 -6.58 -3.65
CA ASP A 84 -1.06 -6.35 -5.06
C ASP A 84 -1.21 -4.87 -5.44
N GLY A 85 -1.91 -4.07 -4.61
CA GLY A 85 -2.05 -2.62 -4.72
C GLY A 85 -2.51 -2.01 -3.40
N ILE A 86 -2.32 -0.70 -3.22
CA ILE A 86 -2.65 -0.02 -1.98
C ILE A 86 -3.32 1.34 -2.23
N VAL A 87 -4.35 1.66 -1.44
CA VAL A 87 -4.88 3.02 -1.33
C VAL A 87 -4.58 3.57 0.04
N LEU A 88 -4.06 4.79 0.08
CA LEU A 88 -3.72 5.51 1.31
C LEU A 88 -4.73 6.64 1.55
N GLY A 89 -5.23 6.75 2.77
CA GLY A 89 -6.18 7.79 3.15
C GLY A 89 -5.77 8.51 4.43
N THR A 90 -5.70 9.86 4.40
CA THR A 90 -5.24 10.65 5.54
C THR A 90 -5.93 12.00 5.65
N PRO A 91 -6.24 12.48 6.87
CA PRO A 91 -6.46 13.90 7.09
C PRO A 91 -5.16 14.69 6.97
N VAL A 92 -5.28 15.97 6.70
CA VAL A 92 -4.20 16.94 6.92
C VAL A 92 -4.22 17.37 8.37
N ASN A 93 -3.17 17.02 9.10
CA ASN A 93 -2.97 17.44 10.49
C ASN A 93 -1.78 18.39 10.56
N ILE A 94 -2.04 19.66 10.91
CA ILE A 94 -0.97 20.69 11.06
C ILE A 94 -0.11 20.79 9.78
N GLY A 95 -0.76 20.81 8.60
CA GLY A 95 -0.08 20.93 7.31
C GLY A 95 0.67 19.67 6.84
N TYR A 96 0.47 18.52 7.50
CA TYR A 96 1.17 17.27 7.24
C TYR A 96 0.20 16.07 7.21
N MET A 97 0.66 14.89 6.78
CA MET A 97 -0.14 13.68 6.94
C MET A 97 -0.41 13.40 8.42
N SER A 98 -1.45 12.65 8.74
CA SER A 98 -1.73 12.28 10.12
C SER A 98 -0.61 11.47 10.77
N GLY A 99 -0.43 11.64 12.09
CA GLY A 99 0.52 10.82 12.84
C GLY A 99 0.25 9.32 12.74
N ALA A 100 -1.01 8.93 12.57
CA ALA A 100 -1.37 7.53 12.36
C ALA A 100 -0.82 6.96 11.04
N LEU A 101 -0.95 7.70 9.92
CA LEU A 101 -0.38 7.29 8.65
C LEU A 101 1.16 7.36 8.67
N LYS A 102 1.74 8.37 9.34
CA LYS A 102 3.19 8.43 9.53
C LYS A 102 3.71 7.23 10.32
N HIS A 103 3.01 6.83 11.39
CA HIS A 103 3.35 5.63 12.16
C HIS A 103 3.32 4.37 11.30
N PHE A 104 2.31 4.20 10.46
CA PHE A 104 2.27 3.12 9.49
C PHE A 104 3.54 3.10 8.63
N PHE A 105 3.90 4.21 8.02
CA PHE A 105 5.11 4.28 7.21
C PHE A 105 6.38 3.98 8.01
N ASP A 106 6.51 4.49 9.24
CA ASP A 106 7.67 4.18 10.09
C ASP A 106 7.79 2.69 10.39
N THR A 107 6.66 2.00 10.50
CA THR A 107 6.63 0.56 10.78
C THR A 107 7.00 -0.27 9.56
N ILE A 108 6.57 0.14 8.34
CA ILE A 108 6.70 -0.70 7.15
C ILE A 108 7.88 -0.33 6.26
N TYR A 109 8.47 0.86 6.40
CA TYR A 109 9.42 1.41 5.43
C TYR A 109 10.59 0.46 5.16
N TYR A 110 11.34 0.10 6.20
CA TYR A 110 12.50 -0.76 6.02
C TYR A 110 12.15 -2.21 5.65
N PRO A 111 11.16 -2.86 6.29
CA PRO A 111 10.75 -4.20 5.86
C PRO A 111 10.28 -4.29 4.41
N CYS A 112 9.59 -3.24 3.91
CA CYS A 112 9.00 -3.25 2.58
C CYS A 112 9.89 -2.66 1.48
N LEU A 113 11.02 -2.04 1.82
CA LEU A 113 11.85 -1.22 0.92
C LEU A 113 12.25 -1.93 -0.39
N GLU A 114 12.61 -3.20 -0.32
CA GLU A 114 13.04 -3.96 -1.51
C GLU A 114 11.92 -4.89 -2.04
N GLU A 115 11.07 -5.39 -1.16
CA GLU A 115 10.09 -6.44 -1.49
C GLU A 115 8.82 -5.90 -2.18
N THR A 116 8.52 -4.60 -2.03
CA THR A 116 7.27 -4.00 -2.52
C THR A 116 7.49 -2.95 -3.62
N ARG A 117 8.66 -2.98 -4.26
CA ARG A 117 8.94 -2.07 -5.38
C ARG A 117 7.89 -2.23 -6.49
N ARG A 118 7.48 -1.09 -7.06
CA ARG A 118 6.46 -1.01 -8.11
C ARG A 118 5.05 -1.36 -7.63
N LEU A 119 4.78 -1.39 -6.31
CA LEU A 119 3.43 -1.57 -5.80
C LEU A 119 2.54 -0.40 -6.29
N PRO A 120 1.47 -0.68 -7.05
CA PRO A 120 0.54 0.36 -7.50
C PRO A 120 -0.13 1.03 -6.30
N TYR A 121 -0.12 2.37 -6.25
CA TYR A 121 -0.80 3.04 -5.16
C TYR A 121 -1.66 4.23 -5.60
N GLY A 122 -2.66 4.54 -4.78
CA GLY A 122 -3.48 5.72 -4.83
C GLY A 122 -3.50 6.47 -3.50
N LEU A 123 -3.83 7.76 -3.52
CA LEU A 123 -3.85 8.62 -2.34
C LEU A 123 -5.11 9.50 -2.34
N TYR A 124 -5.82 9.55 -1.22
CA TYR A 124 -6.80 10.60 -0.95
C TYR A 124 -6.48 11.33 0.36
N VAL A 125 -6.67 12.63 0.33
CA VAL A 125 -6.34 13.52 1.45
C VAL A 125 -7.48 14.49 1.71
N HIS A 126 -7.82 14.71 2.97
CA HIS A 126 -8.79 15.72 3.37
C HIS A 126 -8.17 16.75 4.29
N GLY A 127 -8.37 18.02 3.96
CA GLY A 127 -7.95 19.17 4.78
C GLY A 127 -8.96 20.31 4.72
N ASN A 128 -8.73 21.37 5.51
CA ASN A 128 -9.61 22.54 5.50
C ASN A 128 -9.13 23.61 4.51
N ASN A 129 -7.81 23.89 4.46
CA ASN A 129 -7.27 25.03 3.72
C ASN A 129 -6.22 24.64 2.68
N ASP A 130 -5.29 23.74 3.04
CA ASP A 130 -4.19 23.32 2.19
C ASP A 130 -3.81 21.86 2.51
N ALA A 131 -3.48 21.09 1.50
CA ALA A 131 -3.05 19.72 1.63
C ALA A 131 -1.64 19.44 1.06
N THR A 132 -0.98 20.48 0.54
CA THR A 132 0.30 20.37 -0.15
C THR A 132 1.36 19.63 0.66
N GLY A 133 1.49 19.97 1.95
CA GLY A 133 2.47 19.32 2.82
C GLY A 133 2.18 17.85 3.09
N ALA A 134 0.88 17.46 3.21
CA ALA A 134 0.49 16.08 3.40
C ALA A 134 0.74 15.24 2.14
N VAL A 135 0.34 15.73 0.98
CA VAL A 135 0.58 15.07 -0.31
C VAL A 135 2.07 14.86 -0.54
N ARG A 136 2.87 15.93 -0.44
CA ARG A 136 4.32 15.88 -0.62
C ARG A 136 5.00 14.90 0.32
N ALA A 137 4.55 14.83 1.57
CA ALA A 137 5.12 13.93 2.57
C ALA A 137 4.85 12.46 2.23
N VAL A 138 3.62 12.11 1.81
CA VAL A 138 3.29 10.76 1.35
C VAL A 138 4.08 10.40 0.09
N GLU A 139 4.09 11.27 -0.92
CA GLU A 139 4.80 11.04 -2.18
C GLU A 139 6.31 10.86 -1.98
N SER A 140 6.92 11.60 -1.05
CA SER A 140 8.34 11.43 -0.73
C SER A 140 8.64 10.03 -0.19
N ILE A 141 7.77 9.50 0.68
CA ILE A 141 7.96 8.17 1.29
C ILE A 141 7.67 7.07 0.25
N THR A 142 6.57 7.17 -0.50
CA THR A 142 6.22 6.18 -1.52
C THR A 142 7.24 6.14 -2.65
N THR A 143 7.83 7.28 -3.02
CA THR A 143 8.98 7.34 -3.95
C THR A 143 10.19 6.60 -3.38
N GLY A 144 10.50 6.77 -2.09
CA GLY A 144 11.57 6.04 -1.42
C GLY A 144 11.33 4.52 -1.41
N LEU A 145 10.08 4.08 -1.23
CA LEU A 145 9.66 2.68 -1.32
C LEU A 145 9.64 2.15 -2.77
N GLY A 146 9.77 3.03 -3.77
CA GLY A 146 9.68 2.66 -5.18
C GLY A 146 8.26 2.25 -5.60
N TRP A 147 7.22 2.73 -4.92
CA TRP A 147 5.83 2.50 -5.29
C TRP A 147 5.43 3.33 -6.51
N GLU A 148 4.52 2.82 -7.33
CA GLU A 148 4.06 3.47 -8.57
C GLU A 148 2.68 4.08 -8.38
N ARG A 149 2.60 5.42 -8.54
CA ARG A 149 1.33 6.13 -8.45
C ARG A 149 0.48 5.87 -9.70
N VAL A 150 -0.76 5.39 -9.51
CA VAL A 150 -1.65 5.05 -10.63
C VAL A 150 -2.48 6.24 -11.14
N ARG A 151 -2.69 7.26 -10.30
CA ARG A 151 -3.33 8.53 -10.69
C ARG A 151 -2.97 9.65 -9.72
N GLU A 152 -3.29 10.89 -10.10
CA GLU A 152 -3.10 12.04 -9.21
C GLU A 152 -3.85 11.88 -7.88
N PRO A 153 -3.28 12.37 -6.76
CA PRO A 153 -3.94 12.35 -5.47
C PRO A 153 -5.29 13.06 -5.50
N VAL A 154 -6.30 12.46 -4.87
CA VAL A 154 -7.57 13.15 -4.63
C VAL A 154 -7.42 14.03 -3.40
N VAL A 155 -7.51 15.34 -3.60
CA VAL A 155 -7.40 16.35 -2.54
C VAL A 155 -8.77 17.00 -2.35
N VAL A 156 -9.34 16.84 -1.17
CA VAL A 156 -10.62 17.44 -0.80
C VAL A 156 -10.39 18.48 0.30
N LEU A 157 -10.81 19.71 0.05
CA LEU A 157 -10.70 20.82 0.99
C LEU A 157 -12.08 21.25 1.47
N GLY A 158 -12.28 21.29 2.80
CA GLY A 158 -13.57 21.62 3.40
C GLY A 158 -14.60 20.50 3.27
N SER A 159 -15.88 20.86 3.05
CA SER A 159 -16.96 19.89 2.90
C SER A 159 -16.92 19.26 1.51
N PRO A 160 -16.97 17.91 1.39
CA PRO A 160 -16.93 17.25 0.10
C PRO A 160 -18.20 17.50 -0.71
N GLY A 161 -18.03 17.76 -1.98
CA GLY A 161 -19.10 17.79 -2.98
C GLY A 161 -19.28 16.43 -3.68
N LYS A 162 -20.23 16.38 -4.61
CA LYS A 162 -20.48 15.17 -5.41
C LYS A 162 -19.26 14.78 -6.25
N ASP A 163 -18.56 15.77 -6.79
CA ASP A 163 -17.40 15.55 -7.65
C ASP A 163 -16.23 15.00 -6.84
N ASP A 164 -16.06 15.42 -5.59
CA ASP A 164 -15.04 14.89 -4.68
C ASP A 164 -15.29 13.41 -4.34
N LEU A 165 -16.58 13.08 -4.05
CA LEU A 165 -16.97 11.70 -3.79
C LEU A 165 -16.82 10.82 -5.03
N GLN A 166 -17.13 11.36 -6.21
CA GLN A 166 -16.91 10.67 -7.48
C GLN A 166 -15.42 10.43 -7.73
N ALA A 167 -14.57 11.43 -7.50
CA ALA A 167 -13.11 11.29 -7.65
C ALA A 167 -12.54 10.23 -6.68
N CYS A 168 -13.05 10.16 -5.45
CA CYS A 168 -12.70 9.11 -4.49
C CYS A 168 -13.15 7.72 -4.96
N TRP A 169 -14.37 7.61 -5.49
CA TRP A 169 -14.86 6.37 -6.08
C TRP A 169 -13.96 5.91 -7.24
N GLU A 170 -13.66 6.81 -8.16
CA GLU A 170 -12.76 6.55 -9.29
C GLU A 170 -11.35 6.16 -8.85
N LEU A 171 -10.83 6.75 -7.77
CA LEU A 171 -9.54 6.36 -7.20
C LEU A 171 -9.54 4.89 -6.81
N GLY A 172 -10.55 4.46 -6.04
CA GLY A 172 -10.70 3.07 -5.62
C GLY A 172 -10.82 2.12 -6.82
N ALA A 173 -11.71 2.45 -7.78
CA ALA A 173 -11.92 1.68 -8.99
C ALA A 173 -10.63 1.59 -9.85
N THR A 174 -9.90 2.70 -10.02
CA THR A 174 -8.66 2.71 -10.82
C THR A 174 -7.58 1.80 -10.22
N VAL A 175 -7.36 1.87 -8.90
CA VAL A 175 -6.34 1.00 -8.28
C VAL A 175 -6.76 -0.47 -8.36
N ALA A 176 -8.05 -0.78 -8.10
CA ALA A 176 -8.58 -2.13 -8.22
C ALA A 176 -8.45 -2.67 -9.66
N ALA A 177 -8.84 -1.89 -10.67
CA ALA A 177 -8.72 -2.27 -12.07
C ALA A 177 -7.26 -2.48 -12.50
N THR A 178 -6.31 -1.68 -11.96
CA THR A 178 -4.87 -1.83 -12.26
C THR A 178 -4.31 -3.18 -11.83
N ILE A 179 -4.84 -3.76 -10.77
CA ILE A 179 -4.38 -5.03 -10.21
C ILE A 179 -5.27 -6.22 -10.56
N SER A 180 -6.46 -5.98 -11.13
CA SER A 180 -7.40 -7.03 -11.54
C SER A 180 -6.70 -8.03 -12.48
N PRO A 181 -6.90 -9.34 -12.29
CA PRO A 181 -6.40 -10.33 -13.24
C PRO A 181 -7.09 -10.12 -14.60
N ALA A 182 -6.30 -10.21 -15.68
CA ALA A 182 -6.81 -10.09 -17.05
C ALA A 182 -7.64 -11.33 -17.44
#